data_799994db8761bbf915821664d4a98092
#
_entry.id   799994db8761bbf915821664d4a98092
#
_cell.length_a   1.000
_cell.length_b   1.000
_cell.length_c   1.000
_cell.angle_alpha   90.00
_cell.angle_beta   90.00
_cell.angle_gamma   90.00
#
_symmetry.space_group_name_H-M   'P 1'
#
loop_
_entity.id
_entity.type
_entity.pdbx_description
1 polymer ?
#
loop_
_entity_poly.entity_id
_entity_poly.type
_entity_poly.pdbx_seq_one_letter_code
_entity_poly.pdbx_strand_id
1 'polypeptide(L)'
;MNKSLYTIAENELIASKTFKMVLEGNGVEEGEFVDIGIPGYFLRRPLSVCDCEEGRMTLVYKVVGEGTKVLSEMPVGSELEVLTGLGKGFDPEACRERALLVGGGLGVPPLLLLAKRLKAQGKRVTAVLGFNKADEIILADEFRAVCDEVLISTVDGSVGVKGFVTDAIAAGRPAFD
;
A
#
# COMPACT_ATOMS: atom_id res chain seq x y z
N MET A 1 -15.54 -13.89 0.65
CA MET A 1 -15.73 -12.81 1.66
C MET A 1 -15.84 -13.47 3.02
N ASN A 2 -14.88 -13.23 3.89
CA ASN A 2 -14.83 -13.79 5.25
C ASN A 2 -14.83 -12.65 6.26
N LYS A 3 -15.45 -12.85 7.40
CA LYS A 3 -15.53 -11.90 8.51
C LYS A 3 -14.81 -12.48 9.71
N SER A 4 -13.78 -11.80 10.19
CA SER A 4 -12.95 -12.26 11.32
C SER A 4 -12.51 -11.11 12.19
N LEU A 5 -12.09 -11.41 13.42
CA LEU A 5 -11.42 -10.48 14.30
C LEU A 5 -9.90 -10.55 14.05
N TYR A 6 -9.31 -9.39 14.01
CA TYR A 6 -7.86 -9.19 13.88
C TYR A 6 -7.36 -8.31 15.01
N THR A 7 -6.18 -8.62 15.51
CA THR A 7 -5.53 -7.83 16.54
C THR A 7 -4.57 -6.82 15.89
N ILE A 8 -4.59 -5.58 16.33
CA ILE A 8 -3.63 -4.56 15.93
C ILE A 8 -2.27 -4.90 16.55
N ALA A 9 -1.31 -5.32 15.73
CA ALA A 9 0.06 -5.57 16.16
C ALA A 9 0.95 -4.33 16.11
N GLU A 10 0.70 -3.46 15.11
CA GLU A 10 1.39 -2.18 14.94
C GLU A 10 0.38 -1.13 14.44
N ASN A 11 0.54 0.12 14.87
CA ASN A 11 -0.23 1.26 14.37
C ASN A 11 0.60 2.53 14.55
N GLU A 12 1.38 2.90 13.54
CA GLU A 12 2.39 3.95 13.65
C GLU A 12 2.29 5.00 12.52
N LEU A 13 2.60 6.25 12.88
CA LEU A 13 2.70 7.35 11.92
C LEU A 13 3.99 7.20 11.10
N ILE A 14 3.88 7.00 9.79
CA ILE A 14 5.03 6.82 8.88
C ILE A 14 5.31 8.03 7.98
N ALA A 15 4.32 8.91 7.79
CA ALA A 15 4.44 10.14 7.02
C ALA A 15 3.34 11.12 7.43
N SER A 16 3.29 12.31 6.83
CA SER A 16 2.27 13.33 7.14
C SER A 16 0.86 12.75 7.13
N LYS A 17 0.22 12.65 8.32
CA LYS A 17 -1.12 12.07 8.54
C LYS A 17 -1.31 10.64 8.00
N THR A 18 -0.23 9.92 7.70
CA THR A 18 -0.27 8.59 7.09
C THR A 18 0.26 7.55 8.07
N PHE A 19 -0.52 6.53 8.32
CA PHE A 19 -0.25 5.46 9.27
C PHE A 19 0.00 4.14 8.54
N LYS A 20 0.91 3.34 9.11
CA LYS A 20 1.06 1.92 8.82
C LYS A 20 0.41 1.14 9.96
N MET A 21 -0.48 0.24 9.64
CA MET A 21 -1.11 -0.68 10.58
C MET A 21 -0.79 -2.11 10.19
N VAL A 22 -0.37 -2.91 11.15
CA VAL A 22 -0.21 -4.37 10.98
C VAL A 22 -1.29 -5.06 11.80
N LEU A 23 -2.06 -5.90 11.13
CA LEU A 23 -3.11 -6.72 11.72
C LEU A 23 -2.67 -8.18 11.75
N GLU A 24 -2.82 -8.84 12.88
CA GLU A 24 -2.60 -10.28 13.06
C GLU A 24 -3.92 -11.00 13.23
N GLY A 25 -4.07 -12.15 12.57
CA GLY A 25 -5.27 -12.96 12.67
C GLY A 25 -5.20 -14.25 11.89
N ASN A 26 -6.11 -15.17 12.20
CA ASN A 26 -6.23 -16.41 11.48
C ASN A 26 -6.99 -16.20 10.17
N GLY A 27 -6.47 -16.74 9.05
CA GLY A 27 -7.12 -16.68 7.75
C GLY A 27 -6.94 -15.31 7.06
N VAL A 28 -5.74 -14.72 7.20
CA VAL A 28 -5.33 -13.63 6.32
C VAL A 28 -5.34 -14.16 4.90
N GLU A 29 -6.41 -13.87 4.17
CA GLU A 29 -6.52 -14.20 2.76
C GLU A 29 -5.90 -13.07 1.95
N GLU A 30 -5.14 -13.44 0.96
CA GLU A 30 -4.65 -12.50 -0.04
C GLU A 30 -5.85 -11.88 -0.76
N GLY A 31 -6.04 -10.61 -0.55
CA GLY A 31 -7.12 -9.84 -1.13
C GLY A 31 -6.60 -8.51 -1.67
N GLU A 32 -7.42 -7.87 -2.46
CA GLU A 32 -7.11 -6.57 -3.02
C GLU A 32 -7.27 -5.46 -1.98
N PHE A 33 -8.31 -5.59 -1.18
CA PHE A 33 -8.62 -4.68 -0.08
C PHE A 33 -9.40 -5.40 1.02
N VAL A 34 -9.46 -4.78 2.16
CA VAL A 34 -10.26 -5.20 3.31
C VAL A 34 -11.22 -4.09 3.71
N ASP A 35 -12.29 -4.46 4.40
CA ASP A 35 -13.28 -3.50 4.89
C ASP A 35 -13.36 -3.55 6.42
N ILE A 36 -12.82 -2.51 7.07
CA ILE A 36 -12.61 -2.47 8.51
C ILE A 36 -13.84 -1.89 9.22
N GLY A 37 -14.37 -2.63 10.16
CA GLY A 37 -15.38 -2.17 11.10
C GLY A 37 -14.73 -1.38 12.24
N ILE A 38 -15.12 -0.12 12.41
CA ILE A 38 -14.64 0.73 13.49
C ILE A 38 -15.74 0.80 14.55
N PRO A 39 -15.47 0.50 15.84
CA PRO A 39 -16.47 0.57 16.91
C PRO A 39 -17.15 1.94 16.96
N GLY A 40 -18.48 1.94 17.02
CA GLY A 40 -19.28 3.17 17.07
C GLY A 40 -19.56 3.82 15.69
N TYR A 41 -19.04 3.27 14.59
CA TYR A 41 -19.31 3.77 13.25
C TYR A 41 -20.12 2.77 12.43
N PHE A 42 -21.17 3.25 11.77
CA PHE A 42 -22.01 2.42 10.90
C PHE A 42 -21.27 1.99 9.62
N LEU A 43 -20.56 2.92 9.01
CA LEU A 43 -19.82 2.63 7.78
C LEU A 43 -18.44 2.05 8.09
N ARG A 44 -18.11 0.97 7.40
CA ARG A 44 -16.77 0.39 7.37
C ARG A 44 -15.80 1.27 6.57
N ARG A 45 -14.52 0.96 6.66
CA ARG A 45 -13.44 1.67 5.94
C ARG A 45 -12.73 0.69 5.03
N PRO A 46 -12.94 0.80 3.69
CA PRO A 46 -12.19 0.00 2.74
C PRO A 46 -10.75 0.50 2.68
N LEU A 47 -9.80 -0.41 2.91
CA LEU A 47 -8.37 -0.15 2.86
C LEU A 47 -7.69 -1.20 1.99
N SER A 48 -6.82 -0.76 1.08
CA SER A 48 -6.03 -1.66 0.25
C SER A 48 -4.98 -2.40 1.08
N VAL A 49 -4.77 -3.67 0.76
CA VAL A 49 -3.70 -4.47 1.35
C VAL A 49 -2.37 -4.04 0.75
N CYS A 50 -1.46 -3.60 1.61
CA CYS A 50 -0.09 -3.21 1.23
C CYS A 50 0.82 -4.42 1.13
N ASP A 51 0.71 -5.31 2.12
CA ASP A 51 1.51 -6.53 2.24
C ASP A 51 0.78 -7.60 3.04
N CYS A 52 1.13 -8.85 2.82
CA CYS A 52 0.51 -9.99 3.50
C CYS A 52 1.53 -11.12 3.63
N GLU A 53 2.02 -11.38 4.83
CA GLU A 53 3.00 -12.42 5.12
C GLU A 53 2.72 -13.10 6.48
N GLU A 54 2.79 -14.43 6.54
CA GLU A 54 2.80 -15.22 7.78
C GLU A 54 1.66 -14.91 8.77
N GLY A 55 0.43 -14.71 8.27
CA GLY A 55 -0.71 -14.39 9.13
C GLY A 55 -0.79 -12.92 9.56
N ARG A 56 0.09 -12.07 9.01
CA ARG A 56 0.11 -10.63 9.22
C ARG A 56 -0.32 -9.90 7.95
N MET A 57 -1.14 -8.88 8.10
CA MET A 57 -1.60 -8.02 7.01
C MET A 57 -1.18 -6.58 7.30
N THR A 58 -0.47 -5.98 6.36
CA THR A 58 -0.07 -4.56 6.45
C THR A 58 -1.02 -3.69 5.64
N LEU A 59 -1.54 -2.66 6.28
CA LEU A 59 -2.38 -1.64 5.68
C LEU A 59 -1.69 -0.28 5.83
N VAL A 60 -1.84 0.59 4.82
CA VAL A 60 -1.39 1.97 4.91
C VAL A 60 -2.57 2.89 4.60
N TYR A 61 -2.84 3.83 5.49
CA TYR A 61 -3.98 4.73 5.37
C TYR A 61 -3.65 6.15 5.82
N LYS A 62 -4.39 7.12 5.30
CA LYS A 62 -4.26 8.54 5.68
C LYS A 62 -5.46 8.96 6.54
N VAL A 63 -5.20 9.76 7.55
CA VAL A 63 -6.25 10.38 8.35
C VAL A 63 -6.91 11.49 7.54
N VAL A 64 -8.13 11.23 7.08
CA VAL A 64 -8.91 12.15 6.23
C VAL A 64 -10.28 12.49 6.81
N GLY A 65 -10.68 11.83 7.90
CA GLY A 65 -11.97 12.05 8.56
C GLY A 65 -12.04 11.32 9.89
N GLU A 66 -13.17 11.46 10.62
CA GLU A 66 -13.31 10.95 12.00
C GLU A 66 -13.04 9.44 12.11
N GLY A 67 -13.53 8.60 11.20
CA GLY A 67 -13.28 7.16 11.29
C GLY A 67 -11.81 6.80 11.17
N THR A 68 -11.06 7.39 10.22
CA THR A 68 -9.61 7.16 10.11
C THR A 68 -8.83 7.81 11.24
N LYS A 69 -9.36 8.87 11.85
CA LYS A 69 -8.79 9.46 13.06
C LYS A 69 -8.93 8.49 14.24
N VAL A 70 -10.12 7.96 14.50
CA VAL A 70 -10.31 6.95 15.55
C VAL A 70 -9.40 5.74 15.31
N LEU A 71 -9.31 5.27 14.08
CA LEU A 71 -8.43 4.16 13.71
C LEU A 71 -6.97 4.47 14.06
N SER A 72 -6.49 5.69 13.82
CA SER A 72 -5.10 6.11 14.13
C SER A 72 -4.81 6.24 15.63
N GLU A 73 -5.84 6.35 16.46
CA GLU A 73 -5.74 6.47 17.91
C GLU A 73 -5.92 5.11 18.62
N MET A 74 -6.27 4.05 17.88
CA MET A 74 -6.46 2.72 18.47
C MET A 74 -5.13 2.13 18.94
N PRO A 75 -5.06 1.67 20.21
CA PRO A 75 -3.84 1.09 20.75
C PRO A 75 -3.55 -0.30 20.16
N VAL A 76 -2.27 -0.66 20.13
CA VAL A 76 -1.82 -2.03 19.89
C VAL A 76 -2.49 -2.98 20.87
N GLY A 77 -2.88 -4.17 20.41
CA GLY A 77 -3.66 -5.15 21.13
C GLY A 77 -5.18 -4.98 21.03
N SER A 78 -5.66 -3.89 20.41
CA SER A 78 -7.10 -3.75 20.12
C SER A 78 -7.54 -4.71 19.02
N GLU A 79 -8.78 -5.18 19.10
CA GLU A 79 -9.40 -6.02 18.08
C GLU A 79 -10.24 -5.19 17.11
N LEU A 80 -10.13 -5.53 15.84
CA LEU A 80 -10.92 -4.98 14.74
C LEU A 80 -11.66 -6.09 14.01
N GLU A 81 -12.92 -5.83 13.69
CA GLU A 81 -13.70 -6.68 12.81
C GLU A 81 -13.36 -6.33 11.35
N VAL A 82 -12.83 -7.30 10.62
CA VAL A 82 -12.36 -7.11 9.24
C VAL A 82 -13.08 -8.07 8.30
N LEU A 83 -13.56 -7.56 7.18
CA LEU A 83 -14.01 -8.35 6.05
C LEU A 83 -12.84 -8.53 5.08
N THR A 84 -12.53 -9.77 4.72
CA THR A 84 -11.45 -10.14 3.79
C THR A 84 -11.99 -10.87 2.56
N GLY A 85 -11.11 -11.19 1.61
CA GLY A 85 -11.50 -11.84 0.35
C GLY A 85 -12.37 -10.92 -0.52
N LEU A 86 -12.07 -9.62 -0.52
CA LEU A 86 -12.75 -8.60 -1.32
C LEU A 86 -11.89 -8.21 -2.53
N GLY A 87 -12.56 -7.90 -3.65
CA GLY A 87 -11.92 -7.58 -4.91
C GLY A 87 -11.43 -8.80 -5.69
N LYS A 88 -10.72 -8.56 -6.77
CA LYS A 88 -10.13 -9.59 -7.64
C LYS A 88 -8.60 -9.57 -7.64
N GLY A 89 -8.00 -8.52 -7.08
CA GLY A 89 -6.56 -8.30 -7.08
C GLY A 89 -5.99 -7.92 -8.44
N PHE A 90 -4.72 -7.63 -8.44
CA PHE A 90 -3.95 -7.51 -9.67
C PHE A 90 -3.67 -8.91 -10.23
N ASP A 91 -3.58 -9.00 -11.55
CA ASP A 91 -3.19 -10.23 -12.24
C ASP A 91 -1.69 -10.18 -12.62
N PRO A 92 -0.80 -10.85 -11.87
CA PRO A 92 0.63 -10.86 -12.20
C PRO A 92 0.93 -11.57 -13.52
N GLU A 93 0.06 -12.45 -14.00
CA GLU A 93 0.24 -13.18 -15.26
C GLU A 93 0.02 -12.28 -16.49
N ALA A 94 -0.66 -11.15 -16.32
CA ALA A 94 -0.84 -10.18 -17.40
C ALA A 94 0.48 -9.53 -17.87
N CYS A 95 1.51 -9.49 -17.01
CA CYS A 95 2.85 -9.04 -17.33
C CYS A 95 3.68 -10.18 -17.92
N ARG A 96 4.43 -9.95 -19.01
CA ARG A 96 5.33 -10.95 -19.62
C ARG A 96 6.67 -10.98 -18.88
N GLU A 97 7.51 -9.97 -19.08
CA GLU A 97 8.88 -9.92 -18.54
C GLU A 97 9.16 -8.68 -17.69
N ARG A 98 8.58 -7.54 -18.06
CA ARG A 98 8.93 -6.23 -17.50
C ARG A 98 7.69 -5.46 -17.08
N ALA A 99 7.49 -5.34 -15.79
CA ALA A 99 6.38 -4.59 -15.21
C ALA A 99 6.75 -3.15 -14.90
N LEU A 100 5.87 -2.23 -15.24
CA LEU A 100 5.90 -0.85 -14.79
C LEU A 100 4.75 -0.62 -13.81
N LEU A 101 5.07 -0.44 -12.55
CA LEU A 101 4.10 -0.15 -11.49
C LEU A 101 4.06 1.36 -11.24
N VAL A 102 2.89 1.97 -11.38
CA VAL A 102 2.73 3.42 -11.24
C VAL A 102 1.72 3.73 -10.17
N GLY A 103 2.14 4.43 -9.11
CA GLY A 103 1.27 4.81 -8.00
C GLY A 103 1.51 6.23 -7.50
N GLY A 104 0.45 6.88 -7.04
CA GLY A 104 0.51 8.20 -6.41
C GLY A 104 -0.14 8.21 -5.03
N GLY A 105 0.52 8.81 -4.02
CA GLY A 105 0.02 8.89 -2.66
C GLY A 105 -0.40 7.53 -2.11
N LEU A 106 -1.66 7.38 -1.69
CA LEU A 106 -2.20 6.10 -1.18
C LEU A 106 -2.48 5.05 -2.27
N GLY A 107 -2.23 5.33 -3.54
CA GLY A 107 -2.17 4.33 -4.59
C GLY A 107 -0.84 3.56 -4.63
N VAL A 108 0.16 3.99 -3.87
CA VAL A 108 1.48 3.32 -3.76
C VAL A 108 1.41 2.01 -2.95
N PRO A 109 0.82 1.97 -1.75
CA PRO A 109 0.82 0.79 -0.89
C PRO A 109 0.39 -0.52 -1.57
N PRO A 110 -0.74 -0.60 -2.30
CA PRO A 110 -1.18 -1.87 -2.89
C PRO A 110 -0.24 -2.42 -3.97
N LEU A 111 0.68 -1.61 -4.48
CA LEU A 111 1.66 -2.04 -5.47
C LEU A 111 2.83 -2.80 -4.87
N LEU A 112 3.07 -2.73 -3.54
CA LEU A 112 4.21 -3.40 -2.91
C LEU A 112 4.06 -4.92 -2.95
N LEU A 113 2.89 -5.44 -2.56
CA LEU A 113 2.60 -6.88 -2.64
C LEU A 113 2.66 -7.37 -4.10
N LEU A 114 2.13 -6.59 -5.05
CA LEU A 114 2.24 -6.92 -6.48
C LEU A 114 3.70 -6.96 -6.94
N ALA A 115 4.53 -6.00 -6.53
CA ALA A 115 5.96 -5.98 -6.85
C ALA A 115 6.66 -7.24 -6.33
N LYS A 116 6.41 -7.63 -5.08
CA LYS A 116 6.94 -8.87 -4.48
C LYS A 116 6.56 -10.11 -5.28
N ARG A 117 5.28 -10.23 -5.70
CA ARG A 117 4.79 -11.35 -6.50
C ARG A 117 5.43 -11.42 -7.87
N LEU A 118 5.54 -10.30 -8.57
CA LEU A 118 6.20 -10.22 -9.87
C LEU A 118 7.67 -10.59 -9.77
N LYS A 119 8.37 -10.14 -8.73
CA LYS A 119 9.77 -10.51 -8.47
C LYS A 119 9.93 -12.00 -8.15
N ALA A 120 9.01 -12.59 -7.37
CA ALA A 120 8.99 -14.04 -7.11
C ALA A 120 8.81 -14.88 -8.39
N GLN A 121 8.15 -14.34 -9.42
CA GLN A 121 8.02 -14.93 -10.75
C GLN A 121 9.23 -14.64 -11.66
N GLY A 122 10.29 -14.01 -11.16
CA GLY A 122 11.50 -13.69 -11.95
C GLY A 122 11.36 -12.50 -12.90
N LYS A 123 10.28 -11.73 -12.81
CA LYS A 123 10.04 -10.57 -13.67
C LYS A 123 10.89 -9.37 -13.24
N ARG A 124 11.20 -8.49 -14.18
CA ARG A 124 11.81 -7.19 -13.86
C ARG A 124 10.73 -6.18 -13.51
N VAL A 125 10.92 -5.45 -12.42
CA VAL A 125 9.93 -4.51 -11.92
C VAL A 125 10.54 -3.13 -11.75
N THR A 126 9.97 -2.14 -12.43
CA THR A 126 10.23 -0.72 -12.21
C THR A 126 9.02 -0.11 -11.51
N ALA A 127 9.23 0.58 -10.40
CA ALA A 127 8.19 1.31 -9.69
C ALA A 127 8.34 2.83 -9.89
N VAL A 128 7.24 3.52 -10.19
CA VAL A 128 7.17 4.98 -10.28
C VAL A 128 6.22 5.48 -9.21
N LEU A 129 6.77 6.17 -8.22
CA LEU A 129 6.07 6.60 -7.02
C LEU A 129 5.93 8.14 -7.01
N GLY A 130 4.71 8.64 -6.95
CA GLY A 130 4.42 10.08 -6.96
C GLY A 130 3.83 10.57 -5.65
N PHE A 131 4.30 11.73 -5.18
CA PHE A 131 3.83 12.37 -3.96
C PHE A 131 3.71 13.89 -4.16
N ASN A 132 3.04 14.60 -3.24
CA ASN A 132 3.01 16.05 -3.35
C ASN A 132 4.34 16.68 -2.92
N LYS A 133 4.97 16.14 -1.86
CA LYS A 133 6.20 16.65 -1.26
C LYS A 133 6.94 15.56 -0.47
N ALA A 134 8.18 15.87 -0.07
CA ALA A 134 9.08 14.92 0.59
C ALA A 134 8.50 14.25 1.85
N ASP A 135 7.77 14.98 2.70
CA ASP A 135 7.21 14.48 3.95
C ASP A 135 5.96 13.58 3.76
N GLU A 136 5.49 13.42 2.53
CA GLU A 136 4.43 12.48 2.16
C GLU A 136 4.97 11.18 1.54
N ILE A 137 6.28 11.05 1.34
CA ILE A 137 6.88 9.85 0.74
C ILE A 137 6.74 8.68 1.72
N ILE A 138 6.18 7.58 1.23
CA ILE A 138 5.98 6.34 1.97
C ILE A 138 6.54 5.15 1.19
N LEU A 139 7.03 4.13 1.90
CA LEU A 139 7.44 2.82 1.36
C LEU A 139 8.55 2.88 0.29
N ALA A 140 9.26 4.00 0.16
CA ALA A 140 10.29 4.13 -0.88
C ALA A 140 11.44 3.14 -0.69
N ASP A 141 11.83 2.86 0.54
CA ASP A 141 12.92 1.92 0.84
C ASP A 141 12.47 0.47 0.67
N GLU A 142 11.22 0.15 1.00
CA GLU A 142 10.62 -1.16 0.76
C GLU A 142 10.56 -1.46 -0.76
N PHE A 143 10.16 -0.48 -1.57
CA PHE A 143 10.19 -0.64 -3.02
C PHE A 143 11.62 -0.79 -3.56
N ARG A 144 12.59 -0.04 -3.04
CA ARG A 144 14.01 -0.19 -3.42
C ARG A 144 14.58 -1.56 -3.08
N ALA A 145 14.11 -2.17 -1.99
CA ALA A 145 14.52 -3.52 -1.59
C ALA A 145 13.96 -4.61 -2.52
N VAL A 146 12.83 -4.36 -3.18
CA VAL A 146 12.10 -5.35 -4.00
C VAL A 146 12.32 -5.14 -5.49
N CYS A 147 12.20 -3.89 -5.97
CA CYS A 147 12.19 -3.56 -7.39
C CYS A 147 13.60 -3.41 -7.97
N ASP A 148 13.73 -3.64 -9.28
CA ASP A 148 14.99 -3.41 -10.00
C ASP A 148 15.30 -1.92 -10.16
N GLU A 149 14.26 -1.09 -10.22
CA GLU A 149 14.36 0.35 -10.34
C GLU A 149 13.19 1.05 -9.64
N VAL A 150 13.46 2.17 -8.97
CA VAL A 150 12.45 3.01 -8.34
C VAL A 150 12.65 4.46 -8.74
N LEU A 151 11.66 5.02 -9.42
CA LEU A 151 11.61 6.43 -9.77
C LEU A 151 10.65 7.16 -8.82
N ILE A 152 11.05 8.30 -8.31
CA ILE A 152 10.23 9.13 -7.42
C ILE A 152 9.98 10.48 -8.07
N SER A 153 8.74 10.96 -8.01
CA SER A 153 8.37 12.33 -8.33
C SER A 153 7.70 13.02 -7.16
N THR A 154 7.95 14.32 -7.02
CA THR A 154 7.21 15.19 -6.10
C THR A 154 6.72 16.42 -6.84
N VAL A 155 5.47 16.80 -6.60
CA VAL A 155 4.85 17.94 -7.30
C VAL A 155 5.65 19.24 -7.05
N ASP A 156 6.13 19.43 -5.82
CA ASP A 156 6.92 20.59 -5.43
C ASP A 156 8.40 20.52 -5.85
N GLY A 157 8.89 19.34 -6.27
CA GLY A 157 10.28 19.09 -6.64
C GLY A 157 11.23 18.92 -5.45
N SER A 158 10.72 18.65 -4.26
CA SER A 158 11.53 18.46 -3.05
C SER A 158 12.36 17.16 -3.07
N VAL A 159 11.91 16.14 -3.78
CA VAL A 159 12.63 14.86 -3.99
C VAL A 159 12.35 14.32 -5.39
N GLY A 160 13.37 13.77 -6.04
CA GLY A 160 13.25 13.12 -7.34
C GLY A 160 12.91 14.06 -8.48
N VAL A 161 12.08 13.60 -9.42
CA VAL A 161 11.65 14.41 -10.56
C VAL A 161 10.55 15.37 -10.11
N LYS A 162 10.67 16.65 -10.43
CA LYS A 162 9.62 17.63 -10.16
C LYS A 162 8.44 17.39 -11.11
N GLY A 163 7.25 17.20 -10.54
CA GLY A 163 6.01 17.01 -11.29
C GLY A 163 5.27 15.74 -10.86
N PHE A 164 4.50 15.19 -11.79
CA PHE A 164 3.71 13.99 -11.58
C PHE A 164 4.47 12.70 -11.97
N VAL A 165 3.88 11.56 -11.71
CA VAL A 165 4.45 10.25 -12.12
C VAL A 165 4.73 10.18 -13.65
N THR A 166 3.93 10.86 -14.45
CA THR A 166 4.12 10.98 -15.90
C THR A 166 5.42 11.68 -16.28
N ASP A 167 5.82 12.70 -15.48
CA ASP A 167 7.08 13.42 -15.71
C ASP A 167 8.27 12.53 -15.34
N ALA A 168 8.15 11.74 -14.28
CA ALA A 168 9.17 10.74 -13.92
C ALA A 168 9.32 9.65 -14.99
N ILE A 169 8.20 9.15 -15.55
CA ILE A 169 8.22 8.19 -16.65
C ILE A 169 8.89 8.79 -17.89
N ALA A 170 8.54 10.04 -18.24
CA ALA A 170 9.14 10.73 -19.40
C ALA A 170 10.65 10.95 -19.23
N ALA A 171 11.11 11.25 -18.01
CA ALA A 171 12.52 11.45 -17.69
C ALA A 171 13.30 10.14 -17.67
N GLY A 172 12.78 9.12 -16.97
CA GLY A 172 13.45 7.82 -16.78
C GLY A 172 13.32 6.87 -17.95
N ARG A 173 12.26 7.01 -18.74
CA ARG A 173 11.95 6.13 -19.91
C ARG A 173 12.06 4.64 -19.58
N PRO A 174 11.42 4.16 -18.50
CA PRO A 174 11.51 2.75 -18.12
C PRO A 174 10.97 1.86 -19.25
N ALA A 175 11.63 0.72 -19.46
CA ALA A 175 11.18 -0.27 -20.41
C ALA A 175 10.15 -1.20 -19.75
N PHE A 176 9.02 -1.41 -20.42
CA PHE A 176 7.94 -2.33 -19.96
C PHE A 176 7.27 -2.99 -21.17
N ASP A 177 6.49 -4.06 -20.93
CA ASP A 177 5.78 -4.84 -21.95
C ASP A 177 4.30 -5.14 -21.59
#